data_66ee5d8ccdb8f7207f2f9f4a0cf73ad8
#
_entry.id   66ee5d8ccdb8f7207f2f9f4a0cf73ad8
#
_cell.length_a   1.000
_cell.length_b   1.000
_cell.length_c   1.000
_cell.angle_alpha   90.00
_cell.angle_beta   90.00
_cell.angle_gamma   90.00
#
_symmetry.space_group_name_H-M   'P 1'
#
loop_
_entity.id
_entity.type
_entity.pdbx_description
1 polymer ?
#
loop_
_entity_poly.entity_id
_entity_poly.type
_entity_poly.pdbx_seq_one_letter_code
_entity_poly.pdbx_strand_id
1 'polypeptide(L)'
;MSRQIRLIVCLGSGELLGALPEFIVDSPWWSDVEPVVDGARAAFGIETVILRLLSADSPTPMSGGNVVYLAELVSDPPPTVVFAPCDSGIVGGDQPLRAPWAYPGGVAATLSWADAVLAAAGRPRTGPAAQVKSWNLSSVLRLPTASGDVWCKSVPPFMVHEWTIVAMVATDDPTLVPPVLESNPATRTVLLGDVAGEDQYDAPVERLVEMVRRLVALQVRWAGRVDELLAAGLADYRAVTLPWRLGALLSRPEIRLTLSAAELVTLDTLLADLPRRLDALAVCGLPETLVRGDFHPGNWRFGDDGLVLLDWGGAGVGHPLFDLADSFLGHVPEISRDRVRVACLEAWQAEYPGADSTRAAELIEPIAALRAALVYQGFLDGIEPSERPYHAADVPECLRRAVHTAQVSNAG
;
A
#
# COMPACT_ATOMS: atom_id res chain seq x y z
N MET A 1 16.33 5.16 -12.87
CA MET A 1 15.70 6.48 -13.19
C MET A 1 15.89 7.38 -11.97
N SER A 2 16.24 8.64 -12.18
CA SER A 2 16.48 9.63 -11.12
C SER A 2 15.28 10.59 -11.01
N ARG A 3 15.20 11.32 -9.90
CA ARG A 3 14.24 12.43 -9.69
C ARG A 3 14.99 13.66 -9.19
N GLN A 4 14.50 14.83 -9.57
CA GLN A 4 14.99 16.12 -9.09
C GLN A 4 14.17 16.54 -7.87
N ILE A 5 14.84 16.85 -6.79
CA ILE A 5 14.24 17.13 -5.50
C ILE A 5 14.35 18.62 -5.17
N ARG A 6 13.26 19.21 -4.71
CA ARG A 6 13.24 20.51 -4.04
C ARG A 6 12.66 20.32 -2.64
N LEU A 7 13.44 20.68 -1.62
CA LEU A 7 12.97 20.64 -0.23
C LEU A 7 12.54 22.05 0.21
N ILE A 8 11.32 22.13 0.72
CA ILE A 8 10.84 23.25 1.53
C ILE A 8 11.06 22.84 2.98
N VAL A 9 11.81 23.61 3.73
CA VAL A 9 12.28 23.22 5.08
C VAL A 9 11.60 24.05 6.15
N CYS A 10 11.11 23.39 7.19
CA CYS A 10 10.60 24.01 8.40
C CYS A 10 11.28 23.45 9.66
N LEU A 11 11.08 24.10 10.78
CA LEU A 11 11.42 23.60 12.11
C LEU A 11 10.32 22.71 12.67
N GLY A 12 10.62 21.91 13.70
CA GLY A 12 9.62 21.13 14.44
C GLY A 12 8.51 21.97 15.10
N SER A 13 8.75 23.27 15.27
CA SER A 13 7.73 24.26 15.70
C SER A 13 6.72 24.63 14.60
N GLY A 14 7.00 24.24 13.34
CA GLY A 14 6.25 24.68 12.16
C GLY A 14 6.74 26.00 11.57
N GLU A 15 7.77 26.62 12.10
CA GLU A 15 8.39 27.81 11.51
C GLU A 15 9.07 27.47 10.19
N LEU A 16 8.69 28.17 9.11
CA LEU A 16 9.23 27.98 7.77
C LEU A 16 10.60 28.67 7.65
N LEU A 17 11.61 27.88 7.24
CA LEU A 17 12.95 28.41 6.94
C LEU A 17 13.08 28.83 5.48
N GLY A 18 12.48 28.11 4.54
CA GLY A 18 12.51 28.37 3.10
C GLY A 18 12.88 27.15 2.27
N ALA A 19 13.24 27.37 1.00
CA ALA A 19 13.59 26.33 0.04
C ALA A 19 15.09 26.14 -0.06
N LEU A 20 15.53 24.89 -0.14
CA LEU A 20 16.90 24.53 -0.52
C LEU A 20 17.11 24.57 -2.03
N PRO A 21 18.34 24.73 -2.52
CA PRO A 21 18.67 24.45 -3.92
C PRO A 21 18.28 23.02 -4.31
N GLU A 22 17.92 22.85 -5.57
CA GLU A 22 17.54 21.54 -6.10
C GLU A 22 18.73 20.57 -6.16
N PHE A 23 18.45 19.28 -5.96
CA PHE A 23 19.43 18.21 -6.08
C PHE A 23 18.81 16.95 -6.68
N ILE A 24 19.62 16.00 -7.12
CA ILE A 24 19.16 14.77 -7.79
C ILE A 24 19.37 13.57 -6.87
N VAL A 25 18.39 12.67 -6.85
CA VAL A 25 18.52 11.36 -6.20
C VAL A 25 18.26 10.23 -7.19
N ASP A 26 18.99 9.12 -7.02
CA ASP A 26 18.89 7.97 -7.92
C ASP A 26 17.85 6.96 -7.41
N SER A 27 16.61 7.40 -7.30
CA SER A 27 15.41 6.58 -7.06
C SER A 27 14.23 7.24 -7.74
N PRO A 28 13.43 6.51 -8.52
CA PRO A 28 12.24 7.06 -9.16
C PRO A 28 11.03 7.17 -8.23
N TRP A 29 11.00 6.42 -7.13
CA TRP A 29 9.83 6.27 -6.27
C TRP A 29 9.67 7.44 -5.31
N TRP A 30 8.56 8.17 -5.40
CA TRP A 30 8.34 9.36 -4.55
C TRP A 30 8.20 9.01 -3.06
N SER A 31 7.72 7.82 -2.74
CA SER A 31 7.59 7.36 -1.34
C SER A 31 8.92 7.01 -0.68
N ASP A 32 9.97 6.71 -1.47
CA ASP A 32 11.30 6.37 -0.95
C ASP A 32 12.05 7.65 -0.59
N VAL A 33 12.11 7.96 0.69
CA VAL A 33 12.66 9.21 1.17
C VAL A 33 14.06 9.09 1.78
N GLU A 34 14.54 7.87 2.07
CA GLU A 34 15.93 7.66 2.53
C GLU A 34 16.96 8.28 1.57
N PRO A 35 16.88 8.09 0.22
CA PRO A 35 17.78 8.76 -0.72
C PRO A 35 17.65 10.29 -0.72
N VAL A 36 16.48 10.84 -0.37
CA VAL A 36 16.26 12.29 -0.29
C VAL A 36 16.94 12.86 0.95
N VAL A 37 16.80 12.20 2.10
CA VAL A 37 17.45 12.58 3.37
C VAL A 37 18.96 12.50 3.21
N ASP A 38 19.48 11.41 2.64
CA ASP A 38 20.92 11.24 2.40
C ASP A 38 21.46 12.25 1.40
N GLY A 39 20.70 12.55 0.33
CA GLY A 39 21.06 13.57 -0.64
C GLY A 39 21.14 14.98 -0.03
N ALA A 40 20.19 15.34 0.83
CA ALA A 40 20.22 16.61 1.56
C ALA A 40 21.41 16.70 2.53
N ARG A 41 21.72 15.61 3.22
CA ARG A 41 22.92 15.52 4.08
C ARG A 41 24.19 15.67 3.27
N ALA A 42 24.31 14.97 2.15
CA ALA A 42 25.50 15.02 1.30
C ALA A 42 25.71 16.38 0.63
N ALA A 43 24.63 17.02 0.14
CA ALA A 43 24.71 18.27 -0.60
C ALA A 43 24.88 19.51 0.32
N PHE A 44 24.21 19.49 1.48
CA PHE A 44 24.07 20.68 2.33
C PHE A 44 24.56 20.48 3.77
N GLY A 45 24.89 19.24 4.18
CA GLY A 45 25.30 18.94 5.56
C GLY A 45 24.18 19.08 6.59
N ILE A 46 22.92 18.92 6.18
CA ILE A 46 21.75 19.05 7.05
C ILE A 46 21.10 17.71 7.34
N GLU A 47 20.57 17.57 8.54
CA GLU A 47 19.74 16.43 8.95
C GLU A 47 18.27 16.80 8.85
N THR A 48 17.52 16.05 8.06
CA THR A 48 16.10 16.30 7.81
C THR A 48 15.26 15.03 7.91
N VAL A 49 13.95 15.21 8.12
CA VAL A 49 12.93 14.18 7.89
C VAL A 49 11.91 14.72 6.90
N ILE A 50 11.44 13.88 6.01
CA ILE A 50 10.44 14.24 5.00
C ILE A 50 9.06 14.08 5.62
N LEU A 51 8.27 15.15 5.61
CA LEU A 51 6.93 15.17 6.18
C LEU A 51 5.88 14.72 5.16
N ARG A 52 5.87 15.34 3.96
CA ARG A 52 4.89 15.03 2.92
C ARG A 52 5.28 15.54 1.54
N LEU A 53 4.63 15.03 0.52
CA LEU A 53 4.66 15.57 -0.83
C LEU A 53 3.89 16.91 -0.88
N LEU A 54 4.44 17.90 -1.58
CA LEU A 54 3.77 19.15 -1.90
C LEU A 54 3.33 19.21 -3.35
N SER A 55 4.19 18.76 -4.27
CA SER A 55 3.87 18.64 -5.69
C SER A 55 4.82 17.71 -6.42
N ALA A 56 4.37 17.18 -7.55
CA ALA A 56 5.18 16.45 -8.51
C ALA A 56 4.69 16.75 -9.92
N ASP A 57 5.58 16.72 -10.91
CA ASP A 57 5.26 17.02 -12.32
C ASP A 57 5.21 15.76 -13.22
N SER A 58 5.47 14.59 -12.66
CA SER A 58 5.41 13.32 -13.37
C SER A 58 4.02 12.68 -13.25
N PRO A 59 3.58 11.90 -14.23
CA PRO A 59 2.22 11.32 -14.22
C PRO A 59 2.04 10.19 -13.19
N THR A 60 3.13 9.57 -12.75
CA THR A 60 3.07 8.45 -11.79
C THR A 60 4.17 8.54 -10.74
N PRO A 61 3.94 8.03 -9.53
CA PRO A 61 4.92 8.08 -8.43
C PRO A 61 6.17 7.20 -8.64
N MET A 62 6.23 6.45 -9.76
CA MET A 62 7.35 5.57 -10.12
C MET A 62 8.22 6.11 -11.26
N SER A 63 7.88 7.27 -11.81
CA SER A 63 8.48 7.78 -13.05
C SER A 63 9.52 8.89 -12.83
N GLY A 64 9.95 9.12 -11.59
CA GLY A 64 10.90 10.20 -11.26
C GLY A 64 10.26 11.58 -11.34
N GLY A 65 10.84 12.49 -12.15
CA GLY A 65 10.35 13.87 -12.35
C GLY A 65 10.85 14.86 -11.32
N ASN A 66 10.28 16.06 -11.34
CA ASN A 66 10.56 17.11 -10.34
C ASN A 66 9.59 16.95 -9.17
N VAL A 67 10.13 16.75 -7.98
CA VAL A 67 9.34 16.46 -6.78
C VAL A 67 9.66 17.45 -5.68
N VAL A 68 8.62 18.05 -5.12
CA VAL A 68 8.73 19.02 -4.02
C VAL A 68 8.18 18.40 -2.75
N TYR A 69 9.00 18.35 -1.71
CA TYR A 69 8.59 17.89 -0.38
C TYR A 69 8.64 19.00 0.65
N LEU A 70 7.78 18.90 1.66
CA LEU A 70 8.01 19.55 2.94
C LEU A 70 8.88 18.64 3.79
N ALA A 71 9.96 19.21 4.33
CA ALA A 71 10.90 18.53 5.23
C ALA A 71 11.02 19.31 6.55
N GLU A 72 11.26 18.59 7.64
CA GLU A 72 11.58 19.16 8.95
C GLU A 72 13.07 19.05 9.20
N LEU A 73 13.69 20.12 9.68
CA LEU A 73 15.07 20.14 10.10
C LEU A 73 15.21 19.51 11.50
N VAL A 74 16.07 18.52 11.63
CA VAL A 74 16.25 17.75 12.88
C VAL A 74 17.33 18.37 13.78
N SER A 75 18.27 19.08 13.19
CA SER A 75 19.39 19.75 13.90
C SER A 75 19.67 21.12 13.30
N ASP A 76 20.36 21.99 14.03
CA ASP A 76 20.74 23.31 13.50
C ASP A 76 21.54 23.17 12.20
N PRO A 77 21.19 23.95 11.16
CA PRO A 77 21.88 23.86 9.88
C PRO A 77 23.27 24.50 9.98
N PRO A 78 24.24 24.05 9.18
CA PRO A 78 25.51 24.75 9.03
C PRO A 78 25.28 26.21 8.61
N PRO A 79 26.07 27.16 9.08
CA PRO A 79 25.91 28.61 8.78
C PRO A 79 26.05 28.93 7.28
N THR A 80 26.58 28.03 6.49
CA THR A 80 26.70 28.16 5.03
C THR A 80 25.44 27.85 4.26
N VAL A 81 24.43 27.26 4.90
CA VAL A 81 23.16 26.90 4.25
C VAL A 81 22.30 28.15 4.13
N VAL A 82 21.88 28.45 2.90
CA VAL A 82 20.98 29.57 2.59
C VAL A 82 19.65 29.02 2.10
N PHE A 83 18.56 29.44 2.77
CA PHE A 83 17.21 29.11 2.38
C PHE A 83 16.63 30.23 1.51
N ALA A 84 16.15 29.90 0.32
CA ALA A 84 15.42 30.84 -0.52
C ALA A 84 13.99 31.07 0.04
N PRO A 85 13.48 32.31 0.00
CA PRO A 85 12.11 32.60 0.43
C PRO A 85 11.07 31.75 -0.32
N CYS A 86 10.04 31.28 0.37
CA CYS A 86 8.91 30.59 -0.21
C CYS A 86 7.61 30.96 0.53
N ASP A 87 6.47 30.55 0.03
CA ASP A 87 5.17 30.88 0.61
C ASP A 87 4.99 30.26 2.00
N SER A 88 4.67 31.08 2.99
CA SER A 88 4.44 30.62 4.37
C SER A 88 3.20 29.74 4.54
N GLY A 89 2.25 29.80 3.61
CA GLY A 89 1.06 28.96 3.63
C GLY A 89 1.33 27.47 3.41
N ILE A 90 2.53 27.12 2.93
CA ILE A 90 2.91 25.74 2.61
C ILE A 90 2.95 24.83 3.86
N VAL A 91 3.48 25.32 4.97
CA VAL A 91 3.57 24.53 6.22
C VAL A 91 2.22 24.44 6.93
N GLY A 92 1.43 25.50 6.80
CA GLY A 92 0.33 25.82 7.67
C GLY A 92 -0.97 25.08 7.43
N GLY A 93 -1.90 25.34 8.31
CA GLY A 93 -3.30 24.95 8.29
C GLY A 93 -3.58 23.57 8.85
N ASP A 94 -4.61 23.53 9.66
CA ASP A 94 -5.20 22.27 10.11
C ASP A 94 -5.83 21.59 8.89
N GLN A 95 -5.34 20.39 8.55
CA GLN A 95 -5.83 19.59 7.43
C GLN A 95 -6.36 18.27 8.00
N PRO A 96 -7.69 18.05 8.00
CA PRO A 96 -8.30 16.88 8.67
C PRO A 96 -7.79 15.53 8.16
N LEU A 97 -7.35 15.46 6.90
CA LEU A 97 -6.86 14.23 6.27
C LEU A 97 -5.34 14.08 6.35
N ARG A 98 -4.64 15.06 6.97
CA ARG A 98 -3.18 14.97 7.10
C ARG A 98 -2.81 13.91 8.13
N ALA A 99 -1.89 13.04 7.73
CA ALA A 99 -1.35 12.02 8.61
C ALA A 99 -0.53 12.63 9.76
N PRO A 100 -0.49 12.02 10.96
CA PRO A 100 0.26 12.54 12.10
C PRO A 100 1.74 12.80 11.82
N TRP A 101 2.39 11.93 11.05
CA TRP A 101 3.80 12.07 10.68
C TRP A 101 4.06 13.20 9.67
N ALA A 102 3.03 13.68 8.98
CA ALA A 102 3.11 14.75 7.99
C ALA A 102 3.05 16.16 8.60
N TYR A 103 2.84 16.26 9.92
CA TYR A 103 2.95 17.51 10.68
C TYR A 103 4.37 17.70 11.23
N PRO A 104 4.85 18.97 11.36
CA PRO A 104 6.06 19.26 12.10
C PRO A 104 6.00 18.67 13.52
N GLY A 105 7.10 18.03 13.94
CA GLY A 105 7.19 17.30 15.21
C GLY A 105 6.58 15.90 15.21
N GLY A 106 5.83 15.51 14.17
CA GLY A 106 5.12 14.23 14.13
C GLY A 106 6.05 13.01 14.12
N VAL A 107 7.14 13.07 13.33
CA VAL A 107 8.15 11.99 13.30
C VAL A 107 8.88 11.93 14.65
N ALA A 108 9.22 13.08 15.26
CA ALA A 108 9.87 13.14 16.56
C ALA A 108 8.99 12.53 17.68
N ALA A 109 7.68 12.79 17.65
CA ALA A 109 6.73 12.19 18.59
C ALA A 109 6.66 10.65 18.44
N THR A 110 6.64 10.17 17.19
CA THR A 110 6.68 8.72 16.88
C THR A 110 7.96 8.08 17.42
N LEU A 111 9.12 8.70 17.17
CA LEU A 111 10.41 8.23 17.68
C LEU A 111 10.48 8.23 19.20
N SER A 112 9.95 9.25 19.87
CA SER A 112 9.92 9.32 21.33
C SER A 112 9.12 8.16 21.94
N TRP A 113 7.98 7.80 21.34
CA TRP A 113 7.21 6.62 21.74
C TRP A 113 8.00 5.33 21.51
N ALA A 114 8.55 5.15 20.32
CA ALA A 114 9.33 3.96 19.97
C ALA A 114 10.54 3.77 20.88
N ASP A 115 11.27 4.84 21.19
CA ASP A 115 12.42 4.82 22.09
C ASP A 115 12.03 4.40 23.53
N ALA A 116 10.90 4.92 24.03
CA ALA A 116 10.40 4.54 25.34
C ALA A 116 10.03 3.05 25.41
N VAL A 117 9.36 2.52 24.38
CA VAL A 117 9.00 1.10 24.29
C VAL A 117 10.26 0.23 24.20
N LEU A 118 11.20 0.57 23.31
CA LEU A 118 12.41 -0.20 23.13
C LEU A 118 13.29 -0.20 24.39
N ALA A 119 13.40 0.95 25.07
CA ALA A 119 14.13 1.05 26.34
C ALA A 119 13.49 0.18 27.44
N ALA A 120 12.15 0.21 27.56
CA ALA A 120 11.41 -0.63 28.51
C ALA A 120 11.57 -2.13 28.22
N ALA A 121 11.72 -2.52 26.95
CA ALA A 121 11.99 -3.89 26.52
C ALA A 121 13.48 -4.30 26.65
N GLY A 122 14.36 -3.42 27.15
CA GLY A 122 15.80 -3.66 27.24
C GLY A 122 16.53 -3.69 25.90
N ARG A 123 15.96 -3.07 24.86
CA ARG A 123 16.46 -3.02 23.48
C ARG A 123 16.60 -1.56 22.97
N PRO A 124 17.30 -0.66 23.70
CA PRO A 124 17.43 0.73 23.27
C PRO A 124 18.07 0.84 21.89
N ARG A 125 17.73 1.90 21.17
CA ARG A 125 18.44 2.21 19.92
C ARG A 125 19.93 2.41 20.15
N THR A 126 20.71 1.95 19.18
CA THR A 126 22.20 2.07 19.19
C THR A 126 22.70 3.14 18.22
N GLY A 127 21.82 3.74 17.44
CA GLY A 127 22.16 4.75 16.42
C GLY A 127 20.98 5.61 16.00
N PRO A 128 21.17 6.52 15.04
CA PRO A 128 20.08 7.33 14.49
C PRO A 128 19.04 6.45 13.79
N ALA A 129 17.77 6.89 13.83
CA ALA A 129 16.71 6.29 13.02
C ALA A 129 16.91 6.69 11.54
N ALA A 130 16.68 5.76 10.62
CA ALA A 130 16.60 6.04 9.20
C ALA A 130 15.13 6.14 8.76
N GLN A 131 14.75 7.22 8.08
CA GLN A 131 13.43 7.35 7.48
C GLN A 131 13.45 6.72 6.09
N VAL A 132 12.86 5.53 5.96
CA VAL A 132 12.88 4.73 4.72
C VAL A 132 11.79 5.16 3.77
N LYS A 133 10.55 5.27 4.28
CA LYS A 133 9.38 5.72 3.51
C LYS A 133 8.61 6.81 4.25
N SER A 134 8.06 7.76 3.48
CA SER A 134 7.11 8.75 3.98
C SER A 134 6.18 9.15 2.84
N TRP A 135 4.90 8.82 2.99
CA TRP A 135 3.86 9.14 2.03
C TRP A 135 2.47 8.99 2.68
N ASN A 136 1.42 9.18 1.90
CA ASN A 136 0.04 9.17 2.38
C ASN A 136 -0.45 7.83 2.98
N LEU A 137 0.16 6.69 2.61
CA LEU A 137 -0.26 5.37 3.11
C LEU A 137 0.59 4.86 4.28
N SER A 138 1.80 5.40 4.47
CA SER A 138 2.64 5.02 5.62
C SER A 138 3.82 5.95 5.86
N SER A 139 4.30 5.95 7.10
CA SER A 139 5.65 6.37 7.48
C SER A 139 6.40 5.16 8.02
N VAL A 140 7.57 4.87 7.49
CA VAL A 140 8.40 3.72 7.89
C VAL A 140 9.78 4.19 8.31
N LEU A 141 10.13 3.89 9.56
CA LEU A 141 11.42 4.19 10.17
C LEU A 141 12.14 2.88 10.50
N ARG A 142 13.43 2.81 10.19
CA ARG A 142 14.33 1.74 10.63
C ARG A 142 15.10 2.20 11.86
N LEU A 143 15.03 1.41 12.93
CA LEU A 143 15.56 1.71 14.26
C LEU A 143 16.65 0.68 14.60
N PRO A 144 17.93 1.03 14.53
CA PRO A 144 19.01 0.08 14.85
C PRO A 144 19.05 -0.21 16.34
N THR A 145 19.10 -1.51 16.72
CA THR A 145 19.30 -1.97 18.09
C THR A 145 20.45 -2.97 18.18
N ALA A 146 20.91 -3.28 19.37
CA ALA A 146 21.99 -4.27 19.56
C ALA A 146 21.59 -5.71 19.13
N SER A 147 20.28 -5.99 19.03
CA SER A 147 19.73 -7.30 18.63
C SER A 147 19.14 -7.31 17.21
N GLY A 148 19.58 -6.41 16.34
CA GLY A 148 19.06 -6.23 14.97
C GLY A 148 18.15 -5.01 14.86
N ASP A 149 17.75 -4.71 13.63
CA ASP A 149 16.88 -3.58 13.35
C ASP A 149 15.44 -3.82 13.85
N VAL A 150 14.76 -2.75 14.20
CA VAL A 150 13.32 -2.73 14.48
C VAL A 150 12.68 -1.75 13.52
N TRP A 151 11.56 -2.13 12.94
CA TRP A 151 10.81 -1.33 12.00
C TRP A 151 9.63 -0.66 12.69
N CYS A 152 9.57 0.67 12.62
CA CYS A 152 8.44 1.45 13.14
C CYS A 152 7.59 1.91 11.96
N LYS A 153 6.36 1.38 11.84
CA LYS A 153 5.42 1.72 10.77
C LYS A 153 4.20 2.42 11.36
N SER A 154 3.86 3.58 10.80
CA SER A 154 2.60 4.29 11.07
C SER A 154 1.72 4.27 9.84
N VAL A 155 0.39 4.14 10.00
CA VAL A 155 -0.58 4.06 8.91
C VAL A 155 -1.72 5.06 9.07
N PRO A 156 -2.43 5.45 7.97
CA PRO A 156 -3.57 6.35 8.05
C PRO A 156 -4.81 5.67 8.68
N PRO A 157 -5.85 6.46 9.05
CA PRO A 157 -7.04 5.93 9.72
C PRO A 157 -7.76 4.81 8.95
N PHE A 158 -7.78 4.84 7.64
CA PHE A 158 -8.47 3.85 6.82
C PHE A 158 -7.70 2.52 6.68
N MET A 159 -6.47 2.42 7.23
CA MET A 159 -5.67 1.19 7.32
C MET A 159 -5.48 0.71 8.76
N VAL A 160 -6.25 1.22 9.72
CA VAL A 160 -6.09 0.89 11.16
C VAL A 160 -6.19 -0.61 11.46
N HIS A 161 -6.88 -1.37 10.61
CA HIS A 161 -7.06 -2.81 10.73
C HIS A 161 -5.77 -3.62 10.47
N GLU A 162 -4.73 -3.01 9.90
CA GLU A 162 -3.51 -3.72 9.48
C GLU A 162 -2.90 -4.56 10.63
N TRP A 163 -2.76 -3.97 11.82
CA TRP A 163 -2.15 -4.68 12.96
C TRP A 163 -3.07 -5.73 13.56
N THR A 164 -4.37 -5.49 13.50
CA THR A 164 -5.37 -6.46 13.95
C THR A 164 -5.30 -7.72 13.10
N ILE A 165 -5.29 -7.59 11.77
CA ILE A 165 -5.20 -8.75 10.88
C ILE A 165 -3.85 -9.46 11.00
N VAL A 166 -2.73 -8.74 11.15
CA VAL A 166 -1.42 -9.34 11.40
C VAL A 166 -1.44 -10.19 12.67
N ALA A 167 -2.01 -9.68 13.77
CA ALA A 167 -2.13 -10.43 15.03
C ALA A 167 -3.05 -11.66 14.87
N MET A 168 -4.15 -11.53 14.15
CA MET A 168 -5.07 -12.64 13.87
C MET A 168 -4.38 -13.73 13.04
N VAL A 169 -3.67 -13.38 11.98
CA VAL A 169 -2.91 -14.34 11.16
C VAL A 169 -1.78 -14.96 11.94
N ALA A 170 -1.07 -14.20 12.77
CA ALA A 170 0.02 -14.71 13.64
C ALA A 170 -0.47 -15.78 14.64
N THR A 171 -1.74 -15.73 15.06
CA THR A 171 -2.32 -16.77 15.93
C THR A 171 -2.43 -18.12 15.21
N ASP A 172 -2.73 -18.10 13.90
CA ASP A 172 -2.88 -19.31 13.09
C ASP A 172 -1.53 -19.76 12.48
N ASP A 173 -0.70 -18.81 12.06
CA ASP A 173 0.61 -19.05 11.43
C ASP A 173 1.57 -17.88 11.71
N PRO A 174 2.30 -17.91 12.84
CA PRO A 174 3.23 -16.85 13.19
C PRO A 174 4.44 -16.72 12.24
N THR A 175 4.70 -17.74 11.40
CA THR A 175 5.80 -17.70 10.43
C THR A 175 5.44 -16.93 9.16
N LEU A 176 4.17 -16.66 8.92
CA LEU A 176 3.69 -15.99 7.72
C LEU A 176 3.75 -14.45 7.80
N VAL A 177 3.83 -13.89 8.98
CA VAL A 177 3.76 -12.44 9.23
C VAL A 177 4.98 -11.94 10.01
N PRO A 178 5.33 -10.64 9.91
CA PRO A 178 6.42 -10.08 10.69
C PRO A 178 6.10 -10.14 12.21
N PRO A 179 7.10 -10.34 13.07
CA PRO A 179 6.90 -10.30 14.51
C PRO A 179 6.44 -8.91 14.96
N VAL A 180 5.27 -8.81 15.60
CA VAL A 180 4.80 -7.59 16.24
C VAL A 180 5.40 -7.49 17.63
N LEU A 181 6.20 -6.46 17.89
CA LEU A 181 6.82 -6.22 19.19
C LEU A 181 5.92 -5.40 20.10
N GLU A 182 5.31 -4.34 19.57
CA GLU A 182 4.37 -3.47 20.30
C GLU A 182 3.53 -2.66 19.33
N SER A 183 2.36 -2.19 19.74
CA SER A 183 1.50 -1.34 18.94
C SER A 183 0.93 -0.17 19.74
N ASN A 184 0.72 0.97 19.07
CA ASN A 184 0.04 2.13 19.63
C ASN A 184 -1.23 2.42 18.79
N PRO A 185 -2.40 1.96 19.22
CA PRO A 185 -3.65 2.18 18.49
C PRO A 185 -4.02 3.66 18.33
N ALA A 186 -3.66 4.51 19.31
CA ALA A 186 -4.00 5.94 19.26
C ALA A 186 -3.28 6.68 18.13
N THR A 187 -2.04 6.30 17.84
CA THR A 187 -1.23 6.86 16.74
C THR A 187 -1.21 5.96 15.50
N ARG A 188 -1.82 4.79 15.58
CA ARG A 188 -1.79 3.76 14.53
C ARG A 188 -0.38 3.38 14.11
N THR A 189 0.48 3.22 15.11
CA THR A 189 1.91 2.92 14.94
C THR A 189 2.22 1.55 15.53
N VAL A 190 3.11 0.81 14.87
CA VAL A 190 3.58 -0.50 15.32
C VAL A 190 5.10 -0.58 15.29
N LEU A 191 5.66 -1.35 16.21
CA LEU A 191 7.04 -1.83 16.14
C LEU A 191 7.03 -3.28 15.67
N LEU A 192 7.75 -3.53 14.59
CA LEU A 192 7.92 -4.86 13.99
C LEU A 192 9.37 -5.29 14.15
N GLY A 193 9.56 -6.59 14.43
CA GLY A 193 10.86 -7.20 14.32
C GLY A 193 11.36 -7.20 12.88
N ASP A 194 12.67 -7.24 12.71
CA ASP A 194 13.26 -7.39 11.39
C ASP A 194 12.93 -8.74 10.77
N VAL A 195 12.69 -8.74 9.47
CA VAL A 195 12.48 -9.94 8.68
C VAL A 195 13.62 -10.05 7.69
N ALA A 196 14.49 -11.00 7.93
CA ALA A 196 15.65 -11.25 7.09
C ALA A 196 15.25 -11.64 5.67
N GLY A 197 16.16 -11.37 4.72
CA GLY A 197 15.98 -11.73 3.32
C GLY A 197 15.58 -10.57 2.43
N GLU A 198 15.43 -10.88 1.14
CA GLU A 198 15.16 -9.91 0.07
C GLU A 198 13.70 -10.00 -0.38
N ASP A 199 13.23 -8.93 -1.05
CA ASP A 199 11.95 -9.01 -1.76
C ASP A 199 12.01 -10.05 -2.90
N GLN A 200 10.87 -10.39 -3.44
CA GLN A 200 10.76 -11.53 -4.34
C GLN A 200 10.34 -11.13 -5.77
N TYR A 201 10.62 -9.89 -6.20
CA TYR A 201 10.32 -9.49 -7.59
C TYR A 201 11.04 -10.35 -8.63
N ASP A 202 12.29 -10.73 -8.35
CA ASP A 202 13.11 -11.58 -9.24
C ASP A 202 13.07 -13.07 -8.86
N ALA A 203 12.05 -13.49 -8.10
CA ALA A 203 11.93 -14.87 -7.64
C ALA A 203 11.77 -15.88 -8.80
N PRO A 204 12.37 -17.07 -8.67
CA PRO A 204 12.11 -18.15 -9.62
C PRO A 204 10.66 -18.59 -9.56
N VAL A 205 10.16 -19.17 -10.67
CA VAL A 205 8.74 -19.54 -10.79
C VAL A 205 8.27 -20.52 -9.71
N GLU A 206 9.13 -21.40 -9.22
CA GLU A 206 8.85 -22.32 -8.11
C GLU A 206 8.49 -21.55 -6.82
N ARG A 207 9.17 -20.44 -6.57
CA ARG A 207 8.92 -19.58 -5.42
C ARG A 207 7.60 -18.81 -5.59
N LEU A 208 7.33 -18.30 -6.78
CA LEU A 208 6.07 -17.65 -7.10
C LEU A 208 4.87 -18.62 -6.93
N VAL A 209 5.05 -19.88 -7.32
CA VAL A 209 4.06 -20.95 -7.08
C VAL A 209 3.89 -21.24 -5.59
N GLU A 210 4.97 -21.23 -4.80
CA GLU A 210 4.89 -21.39 -3.34
C GLU A 210 4.09 -20.25 -2.69
N MET A 211 4.31 -19.01 -3.13
CA MET A 211 3.56 -17.84 -2.61
C MET A 211 2.05 -17.97 -2.83
N VAL A 212 1.61 -18.33 -4.04
CA VAL A 212 0.16 -18.49 -4.29
C VAL A 212 -0.44 -19.67 -3.55
N ARG A 213 0.31 -20.77 -3.35
CA ARG A 213 -0.15 -21.89 -2.53
C ARG A 213 -0.28 -21.52 -1.06
N ARG A 214 0.65 -20.73 -0.52
CA ARG A 214 0.54 -20.19 0.85
C ARG A 214 -0.64 -19.24 1.00
N LEU A 215 -0.87 -18.39 -0.01
CA LEU A 215 -2.06 -17.53 -0.03
C LEU A 215 -3.33 -18.37 0.00
N VAL A 216 -3.47 -19.38 -0.87
CA VAL A 216 -4.66 -20.25 -0.89
C VAL A 216 -4.85 -20.94 0.45
N ALA A 217 -3.79 -21.51 1.03
CA ALA A 217 -3.88 -22.14 2.36
C ALA A 217 -4.33 -21.16 3.46
N LEU A 218 -3.86 -19.92 3.41
CA LEU A 218 -4.33 -18.85 4.30
C LEU A 218 -5.82 -18.56 4.06
N GLN A 219 -6.22 -18.33 2.82
CA GLN A 219 -7.59 -18.00 2.44
C GLN A 219 -8.58 -19.12 2.81
N VAL A 220 -8.21 -20.39 2.65
CA VAL A 220 -9.01 -21.56 3.07
C VAL A 220 -9.26 -21.54 4.57
N ARG A 221 -8.26 -21.23 5.40
CA ARG A 221 -8.43 -21.11 6.87
C ARG A 221 -9.42 -20.02 7.26
N TRP A 222 -9.54 -18.96 6.47
CA TRP A 222 -10.38 -17.81 6.76
C TRP A 222 -11.75 -17.85 6.07
N ALA A 223 -12.02 -18.80 5.19
CA ALA A 223 -13.29 -18.94 4.47
C ALA A 223 -14.51 -19.06 5.41
N GLY A 224 -14.38 -19.79 6.53
CA GLY A 224 -15.44 -19.91 7.53
C GLY A 224 -15.48 -18.81 8.60
N ARG A 225 -14.61 -17.79 8.50
CA ARG A 225 -14.37 -16.77 9.55
C ARG A 225 -14.55 -15.33 9.05
N VAL A 226 -15.36 -15.17 8.01
CA VAL A 226 -15.58 -13.85 7.37
C VAL A 226 -16.13 -12.81 8.35
N ASP A 227 -17.02 -13.19 9.24
CA ASP A 227 -17.61 -12.28 10.23
C ASP A 227 -16.55 -11.77 11.25
N GLU A 228 -15.56 -12.59 11.59
CA GLU A 228 -14.44 -12.15 12.43
C GLU A 228 -13.61 -11.06 11.73
N LEU A 229 -13.34 -11.24 10.44
CA LEU A 229 -12.60 -10.25 9.63
C LEU A 229 -13.35 -8.93 9.53
N LEU A 230 -14.66 -8.97 9.30
CA LEU A 230 -15.50 -7.78 9.25
C LEU A 230 -15.58 -7.07 10.61
N ALA A 231 -15.69 -7.84 11.69
CA ALA A 231 -15.66 -7.30 13.06
C ALA A 231 -14.31 -6.65 13.41
N ALA A 232 -13.22 -7.12 12.80
CA ALA A 232 -11.89 -6.53 12.90
C ALA A 232 -11.71 -5.24 12.05
N GLY A 233 -12.74 -4.83 11.30
CA GLY A 233 -12.75 -3.59 10.53
C GLY A 233 -12.19 -3.71 9.11
N LEU A 234 -12.03 -4.94 8.59
CA LEU A 234 -11.59 -5.13 7.21
C LEU A 234 -12.67 -4.65 6.23
N ALA A 235 -12.22 -4.12 5.09
CA ALA A 235 -13.10 -3.64 4.05
C ALA A 235 -13.92 -4.78 3.42
N ASP A 236 -15.23 -4.56 3.27
CA ASP A 236 -16.17 -5.54 2.70
C ASP A 236 -16.27 -5.38 1.17
N TYR A 237 -15.74 -6.35 0.43
CA TYR A 237 -15.81 -6.46 -1.04
C TYR A 237 -16.59 -7.71 -1.47
N ARG A 238 -17.47 -8.23 -0.62
CA ARG A 238 -18.31 -9.38 -0.91
C ARG A 238 -19.36 -9.06 -1.99
N ALA A 239 -19.88 -10.11 -2.61
CA ALA A 239 -20.91 -9.99 -3.66
C ALA A 239 -22.12 -9.14 -3.22
N VAL A 240 -22.49 -9.19 -1.93
CA VAL A 240 -23.61 -8.43 -1.36
C VAL A 240 -23.34 -6.93 -1.28
N THR A 241 -22.06 -6.49 -1.19
CA THR A 241 -21.70 -5.07 -1.02
C THR A 241 -21.21 -4.42 -2.30
N LEU A 242 -20.55 -5.15 -3.18
CA LEU A 242 -19.93 -4.60 -4.39
C LEU A 242 -20.88 -3.80 -5.28
N PRO A 243 -22.12 -4.24 -5.59
CA PRO A 243 -22.97 -3.49 -6.52
C PRO A 243 -23.29 -2.07 -6.07
N TRP A 244 -23.64 -1.87 -4.81
CA TRP A 244 -23.96 -0.53 -4.31
C TRP A 244 -22.70 0.35 -4.17
N ARG A 245 -21.56 -0.22 -3.76
CA ARG A 245 -20.29 0.51 -3.66
C ARG A 245 -19.82 0.99 -5.03
N LEU A 246 -19.87 0.12 -6.04
CA LEU A 246 -19.52 0.47 -7.42
C LEU A 246 -20.50 1.45 -8.03
N GLY A 247 -21.80 1.32 -7.75
CA GLY A 247 -22.82 2.30 -8.12
C GLY A 247 -22.49 3.70 -7.58
N ALA A 248 -22.12 3.77 -6.30
CA ALA A 248 -21.70 5.03 -5.67
C ALA A 248 -20.42 5.61 -6.31
N LEU A 249 -19.41 4.77 -6.60
CA LEU A 249 -18.19 5.21 -7.27
C LEU A 249 -18.48 5.78 -8.67
N LEU A 250 -19.18 5.02 -9.50
CA LEU A 250 -19.45 5.39 -10.91
C LEU A 250 -20.47 6.52 -11.05
N SER A 251 -21.19 6.89 -9.99
CA SER A 251 -22.06 8.07 -9.97
C SER A 251 -21.32 9.39 -9.72
N ARG A 252 -20.04 9.36 -9.31
CA ARG A 252 -19.24 10.54 -9.02
C ARG A 252 -18.91 11.32 -10.30
N PRO A 253 -19.26 12.62 -10.42
CA PRO A 253 -18.99 13.41 -11.62
C PRO A 253 -17.49 13.47 -11.95
N GLU A 254 -16.63 13.62 -10.93
CA GLU A 254 -15.18 13.70 -11.10
C GLU A 254 -14.58 12.42 -11.70
N ILE A 255 -15.12 11.25 -11.39
CA ILE A 255 -14.72 9.97 -12.00
C ILE A 255 -15.18 9.90 -13.46
N ARG A 256 -16.44 10.25 -13.70
CA ARG A 256 -17.02 10.21 -15.06
C ARG A 256 -16.31 11.14 -16.04
N LEU A 257 -15.78 12.26 -15.58
CA LEU A 257 -15.02 13.23 -16.40
C LEU A 257 -13.64 12.69 -16.85
N THR A 258 -13.11 11.66 -16.21
CA THR A 258 -11.82 11.05 -16.59
C THR A 258 -11.94 10.01 -17.72
N LEU A 259 -13.16 9.67 -18.11
CA LEU A 259 -13.49 8.59 -19.02
C LEU A 259 -14.18 9.12 -20.30
N SER A 260 -13.95 8.43 -21.42
CA SER A 260 -14.63 8.71 -22.68
C SER A 260 -16.10 8.23 -22.64
N ALA A 261 -16.92 8.75 -23.55
CA ALA A 261 -18.32 8.33 -23.66
C ALA A 261 -18.46 6.81 -23.93
N ALA A 262 -17.55 6.22 -24.72
CA ALA A 262 -17.56 4.79 -25.01
C ALA A 262 -17.21 3.94 -23.78
N GLU A 263 -16.22 4.36 -23.00
CA GLU A 263 -15.86 3.71 -21.73
C GLU A 263 -17.02 3.76 -20.72
N LEU A 264 -17.69 4.91 -20.61
CA LEU A 264 -18.86 5.08 -19.75
C LEU A 264 -20.01 4.16 -20.14
N VAL A 265 -20.34 4.01 -21.42
CA VAL A 265 -21.39 3.08 -21.89
C VAL A 265 -21.04 1.65 -21.51
N THR A 266 -19.78 1.23 -21.67
CA THR A 266 -19.32 -0.11 -21.31
C THR A 266 -19.41 -0.34 -19.78
N LEU A 267 -18.96 0.64 -18.98
CA LEU A 267 -19.04 0.56 -17.51
C LEU A 267 -20.48 0.55 -16.99
N ASP A 268 -21.35 1.40 -17.53
CA ASP A 268 -22.77 1.43 -17.17
C ASP A 268 -23.45 0.07 -17.49
N THR A 269 -23.08 -0.54 -18.63
CA THR A 269 -23.52 -1.89 -19.01
C THR A 269 -22.98 -2.95 -18.06
N LEU A 270 -21.69 -2.89 -17.73
CA LEU A 270 -21.04 -3.82 -16.81
C LEU A 270 -21.66 -3.73 -15.41
N LEU A 271 -21.96 -2.52 -14.94
CA LEU A 271 -22.60 -2.30 -13.64
C LEU A 271 -24.05 -2.85 -13.62
N ALA A 272 -24.79 -2.65 -14.70
CA ALA A 272 -26.15 -3.19 -14.82
C ALA A 272 -26.16 -4.74 -14.83
N ASP A 273 -25.14 -5.36 -15.43
CA ASP A 273 -24.97 -6.82 -15.51
C ASP A 273 -24.26 -7.42 -14.29
N LEU A 274 -23.72 -6.60 -13.38
CA LEU A 274 -22.91 -7.05 -12.25
C LEU A 274 -23.62 -8.07 -11.35
N PRO A 275 -24.89 -7.91 -10.97
CA PRO A 275 -25.58 -8.92 -10.14
C PRO A 275 -25.55 -10.31 -10.80
N ARG A 276 -25.87 -10.40 -12.11
CA ARG A 276 -25.84 -11.67 -12.86
C ARG A 276 -24.43 -12.28 -12.90
N ARG A 277 -23.39 -11.45 -13.04
CA ARG A 277 -21.99 -11.91 -13.02
C ARG A 277 -21.58 -12.44 -11.65
N LEU A 278 -22.01 -11.77 -10.58
CA LEU A 278 -21.76 -12.23 -9.20
C LEU A 278 -22.50 -13.53 -8.89
N ASP A 279 -23.75 -13.70 -9.37
CA ASP A 279 -24.48 -14.96 -9.27
C ASP A 279 -23.75 -16.09 -10.01
N ALA A 280 -23.28 -15.84 -11.23
CA ALA A 280 -22.50 -16.82 -12.00
C ALA A 280 -21.17 -17.18 -11.30
N LEU A 281 -20.53 -16.20 -10.67
CA LEU A 281 -19.31 -16.41 -9.89
C LEU A 281 -19.60 -17.25 -8.63
N ALA A 282 -20.72 -17.00 -7.93
CA ALA A 282 -21.13 -17.78 -6.78
C ALA A 282 -21.43 -19.24 -7.13
N VAL A 283 -21.99 -19.53 -8.32
CA VAL A 283 -22.23 -20.90 -8.82
C VAL A 283 -20.89 -21.65 -9.01
N CYS A 284 -19.77 -20.97 -9.23
CA CYS A 284 -18.47 -21.61 -9.31
C CYS A 284 -18.00 -22.23 -7.97
N GLY A 285 -18.63 -21.90 -6.83
CA GLY A 285 -18.49 -22.62 -5.57
C GLY A 285 -17.24 -22.29 -4.75
N LEU A 286 -16.47 -21.24 -5.08
CA LEU A 286 -15.39 -20.73 -4.22
C LEU A 286 -15.99 -19.83 -3.12
N PRO A 287 -15.56 -19.98 -1.85
CA PRO A 287 -16.10 -19.20 -0.73
C PRO A 287 -15.54 -17.78 -0.71
N GLU A 288 -16.30 -16.83 -0.16
CA GLU A 288 -15.76 -15.53 0.27
C GLU A 288 -14.83 -15.74 1.46
N THR A 289 -13.73 -14.98 1.50
CA THR A 289 -12.65 -15.16 2.47
C THR A 289 -11.83 -13.88 2.65
N LEU A 290 -10.72 -14.00 3.36
CA LEU A 290 -9.68 -12.98 3.44
C LEU A 290 -9.09 -12.71 2.06
N VAL A 291 -9.11 -11.45 1.66
CA VAL A 291 -8.40 -10.91 0.48
C VAL A 291 -7.23 -10.07 1.00
N ARG A 292 -6.02 -10.38 0.55
CA ARG A 292 -4.81 -9.66 0.95
C ARG A 292 -4.80 -8.22 0.40
N GLY A 293 -5.34 -8.04 -0.80
CA GLY A 293 -5.59 -6.76 -1.45
C GLY A 293 -4.43 -6.20 -2.25
N ASP A 294 -3.23 -6.22 -1.72
CA ASP A 294 -1.99 -5.80 -2.38
C ASP A 294 -0.99 -6.98 -2.41
N PHE A 295 -1.42 -8.07 -3.03
CA PHE A 295 -0.68 -9.31 -3.10
C PHE A 295 0.26 -9.30 -4.31
N HIS A 296 1.56 -9.08 -4.07
CA HIS A 296 2.60 -9.09 -5.10
C HIS A 296 3.95 -9.57 -4.52
N PRO A 297 4.90 -10.01 -5.38
CA PRO A 297 6.18 -10.59 -4.91
C PRO A 297 7.02 -9.64 -4.06
N GLY A 298 6.92 -8.32 -4.27
CA GLY A 298 7.66 -7.32 -3.49
C GLY A 298 7.24 -7.24 -2.01
N ASN A 299 6.03 -7.71 -1.66
CA ASN A 299 5.55 -7.78 -0.28
C ASN A 299 5.96 -9.08 0.43
N TRP A 300 6.73 -9.95 -0.22
CA TRP A 300 7.30 -11.13 0.39
C TRP A 300 8.77 -10.93 0.73
N ARG A 301 9.18 -11.47 1.87
CA ARG A 301 10.59 -11.65 2.21
C ARG A 301 10.89 -13.15 2.27
N PHE A 302 12.05 -13.54 1.74
CA PHE A 302 12.54 -14.91 1.83
C PHE A 302 13.92 -14.92 2.45
N GLY A 303 14.02 -15.59 3.59
CA GLY A 303 15.24 -15.80 4.35
C GLY A 303 15.28 -17.21 4.96
N ASP A 304 16.13 -17.39 5.97
CA ASP A 304 16.32 -18.69 6.63
C ASP A 304 15.03 -19.21 7.30
N ASP A 305 14.15 -18.30 7.75
CA ASP A 305 12.85 -18.62 8.35
C ASP A 305 11.74 -18.89 7.31
N GLY A 306 12.08 -18.88 6.02
CA GLY A 306 11.14 -19.10 4.91
C GLY A 306 10.51 -17.82 4.38
N LEU A 307 9.26 -17.93 3.87
CA LEU A 307 8.52 -16.83 3.26
C LEU A 307 7.66 -16.11 4.31
N VAL A 308 7.88 -14.80 4.45
CA VAL A 308 7.08 -13.90 5.31
C VAL A 308 6.38 -12.86 4.44
N LEU A 309 5.09 -12.65 4.67
CA LEU A 309 4.26 -11.68 3.95
C LEU A 309 4.13 -10.38 4.75
N LEU A 310 4.55 -9.28 4.15
CA LEU A 310 4.52 -7.93 4.74
C LEU A 310 3.33 -7.12 4.21
N ASP A 311 3.12 -5.94 4.81
CA ASP A 311 2.23 -4.87 4.32
C ASP A 311 0.75 -5.28 4.18
N TRP A 312 0.03 -5.44 5.30
CA TRP A 312 -1.35 -5.92 5.37
C TRP A 312 -2.41 -4.81 5.28
N GLY A 313 -2.03 -3.57 4.98
CA GLY A 313 -2.94 -2.42 4.94
C GLY A 313 -4.05 -2.51 3.88
N GLY A 314 -3.83 -3.27 2.79
CA GLY A 314 -4.81 -3.51 1.73
C GLY A 314 -5.81 -4.63 2.01
N ALA A 315 -5.73 -5.32 3.16
CA ALA A 315 -6.56 -6.48 3.44
C ALA A 315 -8.07 -6.17 3.50
N GLY A 316 -8.87 -7.11 3.03
CA GLY A 316 -10.33 -7.01 3.02
C GLY A 316 -11.00 -8.38 2.98
N VAL A 317 -12.29 -8.40 2.77
CA VAL A 317 -13.10 -9.62 2.65
C VAL A 317 -13.76 -9.65 1.27
N GLY A 318 -13.68 -10.79 0.57
CA GLY A 318 -14.30 -10.94 -0.74
C GLY A 318 -13.97 -12.26 -1.42
N HIS A 319 -14.08 -12.27 -2.75
CA HIS A 319 -13.77 -13.45 -3.54
C HIS A 319 -12.25 -13.72 -3.54
N PRO A 320 -11.79 -14.98 -3.31
CA PRO A 320 -10.38 -15.31 -3.14
C PRO A 320 -9.49 -14.96 -4.33
N LEU A 321 -10.02 -15.05 -5.54
CA LEU A 321 -9.26 -14.78 -6.75
C LEU A 321 -9.04 -13.29 -7.04
N PHE A 322 -9.52 -12.37 -6.21
CA PHE A 322 -9.14 -10.95 -6.33
C PHE A 322 -7.63 -10.76 -6.23
N ASP A 323 -6.97 -11.42 -5.29
CA ASP A 323 -5.53 -11.30 -5.10
C ASP A 323 -4.71 -11.78 -6.32
N LEU A 324 -5.20 -12.82 -7.01
CA LEU A 324 -4.56 -13.32 -8.23
C LEU A 324 -4.74 -12.35 -9.40
N ALA A 325 -5.99 -11.90 -9.63
CA ALA A 325 -6.38 -11.11 -10.80
C ALA A 325 -5.95 -9.64 -10.71
N ASP A 326 -6.01 -9.03 -9.52
CA ASP A 326 -5.76 -7.60 -9.36
C ASP A 326 -4.29 -7.23 -9.43
N SER A 327 -3.43 -7.93 -8.72
CA SER A 327 -2.06 -7.49 -8.54
C SER A 327 -1.01 -8.55 -8.86
N PHE A 328 -1.17 -9.80 -8.41
CA PHE A 328 -0.07 -10.76 -8.46
C PHE A 328 0.42 -11.06 -9.88
N LEU A 329 -0.48 -11.44 -10.78
CA LEU A 329 -0.10 -11.78 -12.16
C LEU A 329 0.51 -10.62 -12.94
N GLY A 330 0.19 -9.38 -12.59
CA GLY A 330 0.80 -8.19 -13.18
C GLY A 330 2.30 -8.06 -12.87
N HIS A 331 2.74 -8.58 -11.72
CA HIS A 331 4.14 -8.54 -11.26
C HIS A 331 4.91 -9.83 -11.55
N VAL A 332 4.26 -10.84 -12.13
CA VAL A 332 4.89 -12.10 -12.52
C VAL A 332 5.39 -12.00 -13.97
N PRO A 333 6.64 -12.42 -14.26
CA PRO A 333 7.14 -12.50 -15.63
C PRO A 333 6.17 -13.27 -16.53
N GLU A 334 5.92 -12.79 -17.74
CA GLU A 334 4.90 -13.31 -18.65
C GLU A 334 5.05 -14.84 -18.88
N ILE A 335 6.28 -15.30 -19.05
CA ILE A 335 6.60 -16.72 -19.23
C ILE A 335 6.18 -17.61 -18.04
N SER A 336 6.00 -17.02 -16.86
CA SER A 336 5.65 -17.73 -15.61
C SER A 336 4.17 -17.62 -15.25
N ARG A 337 3.41 -16.69 -15.87
CA ARG A 337 2.03 -16.38 -15.48
C ARG A 337 1.09 -17.56 -15.52
N ASP A 338 1.14 -18.33 -16.60
CA ASP A 338 0.26 -19.50 -16.76
C ASP A 338 0.54 -20.56 -15.69
N ARG A 339 1.82 -20.82 -15.41
CA ARG A 339 2.21 -21.80 -14.39
C ARG A 339 1.76 -21.38 -12.99
N VAL A 340 1.90 -20.11 -12.67
CA VAL A 340 1.45 -19.53 -11.39
C VAL A 340 -0.07 -19.56 -11.28
N ARG A 341 -0.79 -19.16 -12.34
CA ARG A 341 -2.24 -19.21 -12.41
C ARG A 341 -2.75 -20.63 -12.21
N VAL A 342 -2.24 -21.59 -12.97
CA VAL A 342 -2.62 -23.01 -12.84
C VAL A 342 -2.39 -23.52 -11.43
N ALA A 343 -1.23 -23.22 -10.81
CA ALA A 343 -0.92 -23.66 -9.45
C ALA A 343 -1.90 -23.09 -8.40
N CYS A 344 -2.35 -21.85 -8.57
CA CYS A 344 -3.38 -21.25 -7.70
C CYS A 344 -4.72 -21.95 -7.85
N LEU A 345 -5.17 -22.17 -9.10
CA LEU A 345 -6.45 -22.82 -9.39
C LEU A 345 -6.49 -24.27 -8.96
N GLU A 346 -5.39 -25.02 -9.17
CA GLU A 346 -5.22 -26.39 -8.68
C GLU A 346 -5.27 -26.45 -7.13
N ALA A 347 -4.64 -25.50 -6.45
CA ALA A 347 -4.70 -25.44 -5.00
C ALA A 347 -6.13 -25.22 -4.50
N TRP A 348 -6.90 -24.31 -5.11
CA TRP A 348 -8.32 -24.15 -4.80
C TRP A 348 -9.15 -25.37 -5.13
N GLN A 349 -8.90 -26.03 -6.29
CA GLN A 349 -9.60 -27.26 -6.69
C GLN A 349 -9.34 -28.40 -5.72
N ALA A 350 -8.15 -28.48 -5.14
CA ALA A 350 -7.81 -29.52 -4.15
C ALA A 350 -8.59 -29.34 -2.85
N GLU A 351 -8.77 -28.10 -2.38
CA GLU A 351 -9.50 -27.78 -1.14
C GLU A 351 -11.03 -27.80 -1.36
N TYR A 352 -11.50 -27.42 -2.54
CA TYR A 352 -12.90 -27.38 -2.93
C TYR A 352 -13.14 -28.18 -4.22
N PRO A 353 -13.17 -29.54 -4.16
CA PRO A 353 -13.25 -30.39 -5.35
C PRO A 353 -14.51 -30.17 -6.22
N GLY A 354 -15.57 -29.62 -5.63
CA GLY A 354 -16.82 -29.30 -6.34
C GLY A 354 -16.83 -27.91 -7.00
N ALA A 355 -15.79 -27.09 -6.77
CA ALA A 355 -15.74 -25.74 -7.32
C ALA A 355 -15.21 -25.76 -8.76
N ASP A 356 -15.62 -24.80 -9.57
CA ASP A 356 -15.07 -24.51 -10.89
C ASP A 356 -14.14 -23.27 -10.79
N SER A 357 -12.93 -23.51 -10.27
CA SER A 357 -11.91 -22.47 -10.08
C SER A 357 -11.48 -21.82 -11.40
N THR A 358 -11.46 -22.59 -12.49
CA THR A 358 -11.10 -22.10 -13.82
C THR A 358 -12.15 -21.12 -14.35
N ARG A 359 -13.42 -21.48 -14.27
CA ARG A 359 -14.52 -20.59 -14.67
C ARG A 359 -14.59 -19.34 -13.78
N ALA A 360 -14.37 -19.50 -12.48
CA ALA A 360 -14.29 -18.37 -11.56
C ALA A 360 -13.19 -17.37 -11.96
N ALA A 361 -12.03 -17.87 -12.37
CA ALA A 361 -10.91 -17.02 -12.80
C ALA A 361 -11.22 -16.23 -14.08
N GLU A 362 -12.02 -16.76 -14.99
CA GLU A 362 -12.48 -16.04 -16.19
C GLU A 362 -13.49 -14.94 -15.84
N LEU A 363 -14.40 -15.23 -14.92
CA LEU A 363 -15.47 -14.31 -14.54
C LEU A 363 -15.00 -13.15 -13.66
N ILE A 364 -13.94 -13.37 -12.84
CA ILE A 364 -13.51 -12.40 -11.83
C ILE A 364 -12.80 -11.18 -12.42
N GLU A 365 -12.12 -11.30 -13.55
CA GLU A 365 -11.22 -10.29 -14.12
C GLU A 365 -11.81 -8.86 -14.18
N PRO A 366 -12.99 -8.62 -14.79
CA PRO A 366 -13.55 -7.26 -14.82
C PRO A 366 -14.02 -6.80 -13.43
N ILE A 367 -14.45 -7.73 -12.57
CA ILE A 367 -14.92 -7.42 -11.20
C ILE A 367 -13.73 -7.05 -10.32
N ALA A 368 -12.60 -7.73 -10.48
CA ALA A 368 -11.35 -7.44 -9.77
C ALA A 368 -10.85 -6.02 -10.10
N ALA A 369 -10.84 -5.65 -11.38
CA ALA A 369 -10.47 -4.30 -11.79
C ALA A 369 -11.41 -3.21 -11.24
N LEU A 370 -12.72 -3.47 -11.19
CA LEU A 370 -13.68 -2.57 -10.53
C LEU A 370 -13.45 -2.47 -9.03
N ARG A 371 -13.14 -3.59 -8.35
CA ARG A 371 -12.78 -3.59 -6.93
C ARG A 371 -11.52 -2.76 -6.68
N ALA A 372 -10.48 -2.90 -7.50
CA ALA A 372 -9.26 -2.11 -7.38
C ALA A 372 -9.55 -0.59 -7.47
N ALA A 373 -10.45 -0.17 -8.37
CA ALA A 373 -10.89 1.23 -8.44
C ALA A 373 -11.54 1.71 -7.13
N LEU A 374 -12.30 0.85 -6.42
CA LEU A 374 -12.85 1.18 -5.09
C LEU A 374 -11.75 1.37 -4.04
N VAL A 375 -10.72 0.54 -4.07
CA VAL A 375 -9.58 0.64 -3.12
C VAL A 375 -8.87 1.97 -3.30
N TYR A 376 -8.45 2.29 -4.54
CA TYR A 376 -7.74 3.54 -4.82
C TYR A 376 -8.60 4.79 -4.59
N GLN A 377 -9.92 4.71 -4.87
CA GLN A 377 -10.80 5.81 -4.51
C GLN A 377 -10.87 6.00 -2.99
N GLY A 378 -10.86 4.91 -2.22
CA GLY A 378 -10.78 4.97 -0.76
C GLY A 378 -9.51 5.67 -0.27
N PHE A 379 -8.37 5.47 -0.94
CA PHE A 379 -7.14 6.22 -0.65
C PHE A 379 -7.33 7.71 -0.94
N LEU A 380 -7.81 8.06 -2.14
CA LEU A 380 -8.04 9.46 -2.54
C LEU A 380 -9.03 10.20 -1.62
N ASP A 381 -10.02 9.50 -1.08
CA ASP A 381 -10.99 10.05 -0.15
C ASP A 381 -10.39 10.23 1.28
N GLY A 382 -9.36 9.46 1.62
CA GLY A 382 -8.74 9.43 2.95
C GLY A 382 -7.44 10.21 3.09
N ILE A 383 -6.92 10.83 2.03
CA ILE A 383 -5.63 11.55 2.02
C ILE A 383 -5.79 13.05 1.76
N GLU A 384 -4.83 13.85 2.23
CA GLU A 384 -4.83 15.28 1.97
C GLU A 384 -4.62 15.63 0.48
N PRO A 385 -5.15 16.78 -0.01
CA PRO A 385 -5.12 17.11 -1.44
C PRO A 385 -3.72 17.17 -2.06
N SER A 386 -2.70 17.60 -1.33
CA SER A 386 -1.31 17.68 -1.82
C SER A 386 -0.73 16.30 -2.19
N GLU A 387 -1.23 15.24 -1.56
CA GLU A 387 -0.74 13.86 -1.77
C GLU A 387 -1.57 13.07 -2.79
N ARG A 388 -2.67 13.62 -3.30
CA ARG A 388 -3.47 12.97 -4.36
C ARG A 388 -2.68 12.59 -5.61
N PRO A 389 -1.62 13.31 -6.04
CA PRO A 389 -0.81 12.89 -7.19
C PRO A 389 -0.27 11.45 -7.09
N TYR A 390 -0.10 10.91 -5.88
CA TYR A 390 0.30 9.51 -5.70
C TYR A 390 -0.68 8.51 -6.35
N HIS A 391 -1.99 8.83 -6.38
CA HIS A 391 -3.06 7.91 -6.79
C HIS A 391 -4.00 8.47 -7.85
N ALA A 392 -3.69 9.63 -8.42
CA ALA A 392 -4.59 10.31 -9.36
C ALA A 392 -4.89 9.51 -10.64
N ALA A 393 -3.93 8.70 -11.09
CA ALA A 393 -4.06 7.86 -12.28
C ALA A 393 -4.74 6.52 -12.01
N ASP A 394 -4.70 6.01 -10.77
CA ASP A 394 -5.03 4.61 -10.46
C ASP A 394 -6.51 4.28 -10.72
N VAL A 395 -7.44 5.15 -10.28
CA VAL A 395 -8.87 4.89 -10.46
C VAL A 395 -9.26 4.85 -11.95
N PRO A 396 -8.89 5.84 -12.79
CA PRO A 396 -9.16 5.76 -14.22
C PRO A 396 -8.52 4.56 -14.92
N GLU A 397 -7.31 4.17 -14.52
CA GLU A 397 -6.62 3.01 -15.09
C GLU A 397 -7.32 1.70 -14.73
N CYS A 398 -7.74 1.53 -13.49
CA CYS A 398 -8.52 0.38 -13.06
C CYS A 398 -9.85 0.28 -13.81
N LEU A 399 -10.56 1.39 -14.00
CA LEU A 399 -11.82 1.43 -14.74
C LEU A 399 -11.63 1.10 -16.24
N ARG A 400 -10.55 1.59 -16.88
CA ARG A 400 -10.20 1.22 -18.25
C ARG A 400 -9.84 -0.25 -18.38
N ARG A 401 -9.12 -0.81 -17.38
CA ARG A 401 -8.84 -2.25 -17.33
C ARG A 401 -10.13 -3.05 -17.23
N ALA A 402 -11.11 -2.62 -16.41
CA ALA A 402 -12.41 -3.27 -16.33
C ALA A 402 -13.17 -3.24 -17.68
N VAL A 403 -13.13 -2.13 -18.40
CA VAL A 403 -13.70 -1.99 -19.76
C VAL A 403 -13.05 -2.99 -20.71
N HIS A 404 -11.71 -3.02 -20.73
CA HIS A 404 -10.95 -3.89 -21.62
C HIS A 404 -11.26 -5.39 -21.37
N THR A 405 -11.19 -5.83 -20.13
CA THR A 405 -11.43 -7.23 -19.74
C THR A 405 -12.90 -7.63 -20.00
N ALA A 406 -13.86 -6.73 -19.81
CA ALA A 406 -15.27 -7.00 -20.13
C ALA A 406 -15.51 -7.19 -21.63
N GLN A 407 -14.79 -6.46 -22.48
CA GLN A 407 -14.90 -6.59 -23.94
C GLN A 407 -14.31 -7.90 -24.45
N VAL A 408 -13.17 -8.33 -23.89
CA VAL A 408 -12.54 -9.61 -24.22
C VAL A 408 -13.45 -10.78 -23.83
N SER A 409 -14.03 -10.74 -22.62
CA SER A 409 -14.94 -11.79 -22.13
C SER A 409 -16.24 -11.93 -22.93
N ASN A 410 -16.67 -10.89 -23.65
CA ASN A 410 -17.88 -10.93 -24.49
C ASN A 410 -17.58 -11.37 -25.94
N ALA A 411 -16.32 -11.42 -26.36
CA ALA A 411 -15.89 -11.78 -27.72
C ALA A 411 -15.51 -13.27 -27.86
N GLY A 412 -15.33 -14.00 -26.75
CA GLY A 412 -15.08 -15.44 -26.70
C GLY A 412 -16.29 -16.22 -26.24
#